data_294efa54e4983a023b7cad7630b4f4b1
#
_entry.id   294efa54e4983a023b7cad7630b4f4b1
#
_cell.length_a   1.000
_cell.length_b   1.000
_cell.length_c   1.000
_cell.angle_alpha   90.00
_cell.angle_beta   90.00
_cell.angle_gamma   90.00
#
_symmetry.space_group_name_H-M   'P 1'
#
loop_
_entity.id
_entity.type
_entity.pdbx_description
1 polymer ?
#
loop_
_entity_poly.entity_id
_entity_poly.type
_entity_poly.pdbx_seq_one_letter_code
_entity_poly.pdbx_strand_id
1 'polypeptide(L)'
;RVLSSTDGVTWESAALITSPDSDLRDAKITVTPQGELMLCGAEALHDRSQMSHRSLAWFSADGYHWSEKHIIGDPNFWLWRVTWHGDMAYGIGYDCGEQRSVRLYKSLDGRTFEPLVERLFGEGYPNETSIVFHGDTAYCLLRRDPYQGVSGTGLLGISQSPFTQWQWKDLGVQIGGPHMIWIPDGRLLAAVRLY
;
A
#
# COMPACT_ATOMS: atom_id res chain seq x y z
N ARG A 1 11.98 -10.67 -6.86
CA ARG A 1 12.68 -10.40 -8.13
C ARG A 1 12.09 -9.15 -8.78
N VAL A 2 12.96 -8.25 -9.26
CA VAL A 2 12.59 -7.11 -10.11
C VAL A 2 12.86 -7.52 -11.55
N LEU A 3 11.89 -7.23 -12.41
CA LEU A 3 12.01 -7.46 -13.85
C LEU A 3 11.99 -6.12 -14.58
N SER A 4 12.74 -6.02 -15.68
CA SER A 4 12.71 -4.86 -16.59
C SER A 4 12.34 -5.28 -18.00
N SER A 5 11.76 -4.34 -18.74
CA SER A 5 11.41 -4.50 -20.15
C SER A 5 11.50 -3.15 -20.86
N THR A 6 11.93 -3.17 -22.11
CA THR A 6 11.94 -1.98 -22.98
C THR A 6 10.75 -1.95 -23.94
N ASP A 7 10.06 -3.07 -24.12
CA ASP A 7 8.95 -3.24 -25.08
C ASP A 7 7.63 -3.67 -24.41
N GLY A 8 7.66 -3.98 -23.10
CA GLY A 8 6.51 -4.49 -22.34
C GLY A 8 6.12 -5.95 -22.67
N VAL A 9 6.86 -6.63 -23.55
CA VAL A 9 6.61 -8.00 -23.99
C VAL A 9 7.71 -8.94 -23.53
N THR A 10 8.96 -8.54 -23.74
CA THR A 10 10.14 -9.31 -23.34
C THR A 10 10.65 -8.78 -22.00
N TRP A 11 10.79 -9.65 -21.02
CA TRP A 11 11.17 -9.28 -19.65
C TRP A 11 12.46 -9.98 -19.23
N GLU A 12 13.36 -9.27 -18.60
CA GLU A 12 14.60 -9.79 -18.04
C GLU A 12 14.72 -9.48 -16.55
N SER A 13 15.55 -10.27 -15.85
CA SER A 13 15.78 -10.07 -14.42
C SER A 13 16.73 -8.90 -14.18
N ALA A 14 16.23 -7.81 -13.61
CA ALA A 14 17.03 -6.65 -13.24
C ALA A 14 17.68 -6.82 -11.86
N ALA A 15 16.95 -7.32 -10.86
CA ALA A 15 17.46 -7.53 -9.51
C ALA A 15 16.78 -8.69 -8.77
N LEU A 16 17.48 -9.24 -7.78
CA LEU A 16 16.95 -10.23 -6.86
C LEU A 16 17.14 -9.76 -5.42
N ILE A 17 16.04 -9.41 -4.77
CA ILE A 17 16.01 -9.05 -3.35
C ILE A 17 15.50 -10.27 -2.57
N THR A 18 16.23 -10.69 -1.56
CA THR A 18 15.91 -11.85 -0.72
C THR A 18 16.06 -11.52 0.76
N SER A 19 15.46 -12.33 1.61
CA SER A 19 15.65 -12.30 3.05
C SER A 19 15.87 -13.73 3.55
N PRO A 20 16.86 -14.00 4.41
CA PRO A 20 17.03 -15.30 5.04
C PRO A 20 16.02 -15.57 6.16
N ASP A 21 15.45 -14.50 6.76
CA ASP A 21 14.70 -14.58 8.00
C ASP A 21 13.18 -14.40 7.79
N SER A 22 12.75 -14.21 6.53
CA SER A 22 11.35 -13.89 6.24
C SER A 22 10.94 -14.22 4.80
N ASP A 23 9.64 -14.39 4.59
CA ASP A 23 9.00 -14.34 3.28
C ASP A 23 8.75 -12.89 2.87
N LEU A 24 9.38 -12.45 1.77
CA LEU A 24 9.10 -11.15 1.16
C LEU A 24 7.86 -11.24 0.26
N ARG A 25 6.90 -10.34 0.46
CA ARG A 25 5.57 -10.40 -0.18
C ARG A 25 5.11 -9.07 -0.75
N ASP A 26 4.24 -9.16 -1.74
CA ASP A 26 3.37 -8.10 -2.26
C ASP A 26 4.09 -6.81 -2.64
N ALA A 27 5.22 -6.96 -3.34
CA ALA A 27 6.03 -5.84 -3.80
C ALA A 27 5.26 -4.91 -4.75
N LYS A 28 5.41 -3.60 -4.56
CA LYS A 28 4.84 -2.52 -5.38
C LYS A 28 5.90 -1.45 -5.61
N ILE A 29 6.01 -0.95 -6.83
CA ILE A 29 6.94 0.13 -7.18
C ILE A 29 6.17 1.43 -7.33
N THR A 30 6.73 2.50 -6.80
CA THR A 30 6.35 3.90 -7.06
C THR A 30 7.57 4.72 -7.37
N VAL A 31 7.40 5.91 -7.93
CA VAL A 31 8.49 6.85 -8.20
C VAL A 31 8.40 7.99 -7.19
N THR A 32 9.50 8.30 -6.53
CA THR A 32 9.58 9.41 -5.59
C THR A 32 9.57 10.76 -6.33
N PRO A 33 9.28 11.89 -5.67
CA PRO A 33 9.39 13.21 -6.29
C PRO A 33 10.78 13.54 -6.83
N GLN A 34 11.83 12.90 -6.30
CA GLN A 34 13.22 13.06 -6.73
C GLN A 34 13.59 12.14 -7.91
N GLY A 35 12.65 11.30 -8.39
CA GLY A 35 12.85 10.40 -9.52
C GLY A 35 13.46 9.05 -9.17
N GLU A 36 13.67 8.72 -7.89
CA GLU A 36 14.07 7.38 -7.46
C GLU A 36 12.91 6.39 -7.57
N LEU A 37 13.20 5.16 -7.88
CA LEU A 37 12.26 4.05 -7.69
C LEU A 37 12.21 3.67 -6.21
N MET A 38 11.02 3.62 -5.65
CA MET A 38 10.75 3.09 -4.32
C MET A 38 9.98 1.78 -4.45
N LEU A 39 10.59 0.68 -4.04
CA LEU A 39 9.95 -0.63 -3.95
C LEU A 39 9.43 -0.82 -2.52
N CYS A 40 8.13 -0.92 -2.36
CA CYS A 40 7.48 -1.23 -1.10
C CYS A 40 7.07 -2.70 -1.08
N GLY A 41 7.17 -3.33 0.07
CA GLY A 41 6.70 -4.69 0.30
C GLY A 41 6.55 -4.97 1.78
N ALA A 42 6.28 -6.21 2.11
CA ALA A 42 6.25 -6.65 3.49
C ALA A 42 7.03 -7.95 3.67
N GLU A 43 7.47 -8.18 4.87
CA GLU A 43 8.04 -9.46 5.29
C GLU A 43 7.15 -10.15 6.33
N ALA A 44 6.85 -11.42 6.06
CA ALA A 44 6.29 -12.33 7.06
C ALA A 44 7.45 -13.06 7.72
N LEU A 45 7.72 -12.74 8.99
CA LEU A 45 8.87 -13.26 9.73
C LEU A 45 8.72 -14.76 9.99
N HIS A 46 9.83 -15.50 9.88
CA HIS A 46 9.89 -16.93 10.26
C HIS A 46 9.78 -17.08 11.77
N ASP A 47 10.53 -16.26 12.54
CA ASP A 47 10.35 -16.15 13.98
C ASP A 47 9.29 -15.08 14.30
N ARG A 48 8.16 -15.53 14.83
CA ARG A 48 7.00 -14.70 15.18
C ARG A 48 6.86 -14.42 16.67
N SER A 49 7.89 -14.71 17.47
CA SER A 49 7.84 -14.57 18.94
C SER A 49 7.61 -13.15 19.42
N GLN A 50 8.10 -12.14 18.68
CA GLN A 50 7.98 -10.72 19.03
C GLN A 50 6.99 -9.98 18.11
N MET A 51 7.02 -10.28 16.82
CA MET A 51 6.14 -9.71 15.81
C MET A 51 6.01 -10.67 14.63
N SER A 52 4.95 -10.58 13.88
CA SER A 52 4.70 -11.47 12.74
C SER A 52 5.05 -10.84 11.38
N HIS A 53 4.89 -9.53 11.25
CA HIS A 53 5.04 -8.81 9.98
C HIS A 53 5.71 -7.45 10.17
N ARG A 54 6.46 -7.01 9.14
CA ARG A 54 7.00 -5.66 8.98
C ARG A 54 6.81 -5.19 7.55
N SER A 55 6.59 -3.90 7.38
CA SER A 55 6.62 -3.27 6.06
C SER A 55 8.02 -2.79 5.73
N LEU A 56 8.40 -2.92 4.48
CA LEU A 56 9.75 -2.64 4.00
C LEU A 56 9.71 -1.72 2.79
N ALA A 57 10.81 -0.94 2.63
CA ALA A 57 11.09 -0.20 1.41
C ALA A 57 12.55 -0.37 0.99
N TRP A 58 12.78 -0.33 -0.32
CA TRP A 58 14.10 -0.25 -0.96
C TRP A 58 14.05 0.86 -2.01
N PHE A 59 15.21 1.47 -2.28
CA PHE A 59 15.32 2.58 -3.22
C PHE A 59 16.35 2.28 -4.30
N SER A 60 16.09 2.78 -5.51
CA SER A 60 16.99 2.58 -6.64
C SER A 60 16.89 3.75 -7.63
N ALA A 61 18.04 4.20 -8.14
CA ALA A 61 18.10 5.20 -9.19
C ALA A 61 17.94 4.60 -10.60
N ASP A 62 18.19 3.29 -10.77
CA ASP A 62 18.30 2.64 -12.08
C ASP A 62 17.47 1.36 -12.24
N GLY A 63 16.87 0.87 -11.15
CA GLY A 63 16.10 -0.38 -11.12
C GLY A 63 16.94 -1.66 -11.01
N TYR A 64 18.26 -1.54 -11.10
CA TYR A 64 19.21 -2.67 -11.05
C TYR A 64 19.94 -2.74 -9.70
N HIS A 65 20.31 -1.59 -9.13
CA HIS A 65 21.02 -1.47 -7.86
C HIS A 65 20.05 -0.91 -6.81
N TRP A 66 19.80 -1.68 -5.75
CA TRP A 66 18.84 -1.35 -4.70
C TRP A 66 19.56 -1.12 -3.37
N SER A 67 19.05 -0.17 -2.59
CA SER A 67 19.54 0.12 -1.24
C SER A 67 19.39 -1.10 -0.31
N GLU A 68 19.99 -1.02 0.86
CA GLU A 68 19.60 -1.85 2.00
C GLU A 68 18.11 -1.62 2.33
N LYS A 69 17.49 -2.61 2.98
CA LYS A 69 16.09 -2.51 3.39
C LYS A 69 15.88 -1.46 4.47
N HIS A 70 14.83 -0.66 4.31
CA HIS A 70 14.31 0.23 5.32
C HIS A 70 13.05 -0.38 5.91
N ILE A 71 12.95 -0.42 7.25
CA ILE A 71 11.70 -0.79 7.93
C ILE A 71 10.83 0.45 7.96
N ILE A 72 9.61 0.36 7.46
CA ILE A 72 8.66 1.47 7.35
C ILE A 72 7.36 1.15 8.08
N GLY A 73 6.72 2.18 8.66
CA GLY A 73 5.49 2.03 9.43
C GLY A 73 5.67 1.28 10.75
N ASP A 74 4.57 0.83 11.32
CA ASP A 74 4.56 0.20 12.64
C ASP A 74 4.72 -1.33 12.58
N PRO A 75 5.24 -1.97 13.64
CA PRO A 75 5.24 -3.43 13.77
C PRO A 75 3.84 -4.01 13.64
N ASN A 76 3.73 -5.15 12.96
CA ASN A 76 2.47 -5.85 12.67
C ASN A 76 1.44 -5.04 11.86
N PHE A 77 1.85 -3.93 11.24
CA PHE A 77 1.08 -3.25 10.21
C PHE A 77 1.69 -3.52 8.83
N TRP A 78 0.84 -3.97 7.90
CA TRP A 78 1.22 -4.16 6.51
C TRP A 78 0.84 -2.92 5.71
N LEU A 79 1.79 -2.01 5.48
CA LEU A 79 1.62 -0.84 4.64
C LEU A 79 1.53 -1.32 3.19
N TRP A 80 0.31 -1.44 2.69
CA TRP A 80 0.00 -2.17 1.47
C TRP A 80 0.57 -1.53 0.21
N ARG A 81 0.49 -0.20 0.12
CA ARG A 81 0.94 0.58 -1.04
C ARG A 81 1.26 2.00 -0.63
N VAL A 82 2.26 2.60 -1.29
CA VAL A 82 2.62 4.01 -1.13
C VAL A 82 2.30 4.76 -2.42
N THR A 83 1.69 5.95 -2.28
CA THR A 83 1.41 6.90 -3.35
C THR A 83 1.94 8.26 -2.96
N TRP A 84 2.66 8.91 -3.86
CA TRP A 84 3.15 10.26 -3.66
C TRP A 84 2.11 11.29 -4.14
N HIS A 85 1.92 12.33 -3.35
CA HIS A 85 1.10 13.50 -3.66
C HIS A 85 1.89 14.77 -3.33
N GLY A 86 2.37 15.48 -4.35
CA GLY A 86 3.42 16.46 -4.18
C GLY A 86 4.67 15.80 -3.56
N ASP A 87 5.24 16.46 -2.56
CA ASP A 87 6.43 15.96 -1.85
C ASP A 87 6.10 15.03 -0.68
N MET A 88 4.84 14.66 -0.49
CA MET A 88 4.38 13.82 0.61
C MET A 88 3.99 12.42 0.12
N ALA A 89 4.57 11.40 0.71
CA ALA A 89 4.13 10.01 0.54
C ALA A 89 2.98 9.69 1.49
N TYR A 90 1.98 8.99 0.99
CA TYR A 90 0.87 8.44 1.77
C TYR A 90 0.76 6.93 1.56
N GLY A 91 0.44 6.22 2.62
CA GLY A 91 0.19 4.79 2.54
C GLY A 91 -0.81 4.35 3.60
N ILE A 92 -1.59 3.34 3.29
CA ILE A 92 -2.53 2.76 4.25
C ILE A 92 -2.03 1.37 4.62
N GLY A 93 -1.78 1.18 5.90
CA GLY A 93 -1.38 -0.10 6.48
C GLY A 93 -2.55 -0.75 7.20
N TYR A 94 -2.66 -2.08 7.08
CA TYR A 94 -3.63 -2.85 7.84
C TYR A 94 -2.96 -3.65 8.95
N ASP A 95 -3.67 -3.80 10.06
CA ASP A 95 -3.24 -4.61 11.18
C ASP A 95 -3.23 -6.10 10.81
N CYS A 96 -2.09 -6.76 11.00
CA CYS A 96 -1.91 -8.21 10.85
C CYS A 96 -2.18 -8.99 12.13
N GLY A 97 -2.57 -8.27 13.21
CA GLY A 97 -2.92 -8.82 14.52
C GLY A 97 -4.42 -8.87 14.76
N GLU A 98 -4.83 -8.44 15.96
CA GLU A 98 -6.20 -8.58 16.45
C GLU A 98 -7.05 -7.31 16.27
N GLN A 99 -6.44 -6.13 16.06
CA GLN A 99 -7.15 -4.85 16.00
C GLN A 99 -8.07 -4.73 14.78
N ARG A 100 -7.75 -5.45 13.70
CA ARG A 100 -8.52 -5.51 12.44
C ARG A 100 -8.93 -4.13 11.96
N SER A 101 -7.96 -3.24 11.85
CA SER A 101 -8.16 -1.87 11.41
C SER A 101 -7.12 -1.47 10.37
N VAL A 102 -7.38 -0.40 9.66
CA VAL A 102 -6.41 0.24 8.79
C VAL A 102 -6.01 1.61 9.35
N ARG A 103 -4.78 2.00 9.09
CA ARG A 103 -4.14 3.24 9.54
C ARG A 103 -3.60 3.99 8.32
N LEU A 104 -3.81 5.30 8.27
CA LEU A 104 -3.22 6.14 7.24
C LEU A 104 -1.90 6.72 7.76
N TYR A 105 -0.85 6.48 6.99
CA TYR A 105 0.49 6.99 7.23
C TYR A 105 0.84 8.09 6.23
N LYS A 106 1.77 8.97 6.63
CA LYS A 106 2.44 9.94 5.76
C LYS A 106 3.95 9.90 5.97
N SER A 107 4.72 10.36 4.97
CA SER A 107 6.17 10.45 5.02
C SER A 107 6.67 11.52 4.06
N LEU A 108 7.71 12.26 4.45
CA LEU A 108 8.41 13.22 3.58
C LEU A 108 9.51 12.56 2.75
N ASP A 109 10.09 11.47 3.25
CA ASP A 109 11.29 10.85 2.67
C ASP A 109 11.06 9.43 2.14
N GLY A 110 9.85 8.86 2.36
CA GLY A 110 9.53 7.48 2.05
C GLY A 110 10.25 6.43 2.91
N ARG A 111 11.05 6.88 3.88
CA ARG A 111 11.85 6.02 4.77
C ARG A 111 11.30 6.01 6.19
N THR A 112 10.76 7.15 6.63
CA THR A 112 10.15 7.31 7.96
C THR A 112 8.67 7.64 7.79
N PHE A 113 7.81 6.72 8.18
CA PHE A 113 6.37 6.88 8.12
C PHE A 113 5.79 7.08 9.50
N GLU A 114 4.96 8.11 9.66
CA GLU A 114 4.22 8.40 10.87
C GLU A 114 2.70 8.31 10.62
N PRO A 115 1.92 7.86 11.60
CA PRO A 115 0.48 7.85 11.48
C PRO A 115 -0.10 9.26 11.32
N LEU A 116 -0.87 9.48 10.26
CA LEU A 116 -1.73 10.65 10.09
C LEU A 116 -3.11 10.40 10.71
N VAL A 117 -3.63 9.17 10.54
CA VAL A 117 -4.89 8.72 11.15
C VAL A 117 -4.67 7.32 11.72
N GLU A 118 -4.66 7.21 13.06
CA GLU A 118 -4.39 5.97 13.79
C GLU A 118 -5.40 4.85 13.51
N ARG A 119 -6.67 5.20 13.36
CA ARG A 119 -7.74 4.27 13.02
C ARG A 119 -8.60 4.88 11.93
N LEU A 120 -8.18 4.64 10.68
CA LEU A 120 -8.86 5.16 9.50
C LEU A 120 -10.21 4.47 9.27
N PHE A 121 -10.23 3.15 9.43
CA PHE A 121 -11.42 2.32 9.33
C PHE A 121 -11.24 1.02 10.14
N GLY A 122 -12.33 0.42 10.65
CA GLY A 122 -12.23 -0.74 11.54
C GLY A 122 -13.49 -1.60 11.64
N GLU A 123 -14.37 -1.59 10.63
CA GLU A 123 -15.54 -2.46 10.59
C GLU A 123 -15.30 -3.64 9.64
N GLY A 124 -15.66 -4.86 10.06
CA GLY A 124 -15.32 -6.09 9.37
C GLY A 124 -13.81 -6.39 9.48
N TYR A 125 -13.20 -6.86 8.42
CA TYR A 125 -11.75 -7.04 8.34
C TYR A 125 -11.16 -6.23 7.18
N PRO A 126 -10.94 -4.91 7.37
CA PRO A 126 -10.33 -4.05 6.36
C PRO A 126 -8.84 -4.40 6.21
N ASN A 127 -8.35 -4.41 4.96
CA ASN A 127 -6.96 -4.79 4.68
C ASN A 127 -6.39 -4.07 3.45
N GLU A 128 -6.27 -4.73 2.29
CA GLU A 128 -5.62 -4.21 1.10
C GLU A 128 -6.28 -2.92 0.59
N THR A 129 -5.46 -1.95 0.18
CA THR A 129 -5.95 -0.62 -0.23
C THR A 129 -5.25 -0.09 -1.48
N SER A 130 -5.89 0.86 -2.14
CA SER A 130 -5.24 1.76 -3.09
C SER A 130 -5.68 3.18 -2.80
N ILE A 131 -4.75 4.11 -2.62
CA ILE A 131 -5.03 5.54 -2.45
C ILE A 131 -4.47 6.30 -3.63
N VAL A 132 -5.27 7.23 -4.17
CA VAL A 132 -4.88 8.15 -5.24
C VAL A 132 -5.44 9.53 -4.97
N PHE A 133 -4.85 10.56 -5.59
CA PHE A 133 -5.19 11.96 -5.34
C PHE A 133 -5.59 12.67 -6.64
N HIS A 134 -6.51 13.63 -6.52
CA HIS A 134 -6.85 14.58 -7.58
C HIS A 134 -7.07 15.94 -6.94
N GLY A 135 -6.16 16.88 -7.19
CA GLY A 135 -6.12 18.13 -6.43
C GLY A 135 -6.06 17.84 -4.94
N ASP A 136 -6.87 18.54 -4.16
CA ASP A 136 -6.95 18.39 -2.70
C ASP A 136 -7.84 17.23 -2.22
N THR A 137 -8.25 16.33 -3.14
CA THR A 137 -9.11 15.20 -2.81
C THR A 137 -8.36 13.88 -2.90
N ALA A 138 -8.44 13.07 -1.85
CA ALA A 138 -7.97 11.68 -1.82
C ALA A 138 -9.13 10.71 -2.04
N TYR A 139 -8.86 9.65 -2.80
CA TYR A 139 -9.76 8.52 -3.04
C TYR A 139 -9.08 7.24 -2.58
N CYS A 140 -9.77 6.43 -1.79
CA CYS A 140 -9.26 5.16 -1.29
C CYS A 140 -10.20 4.02 -1.68
N LEU A 141 -9.68 3.01 -2.36
CA LEU A 141 -10.36 1.75 -2.57
C LEU A 141 -9.87 0.77 -1.50
N LEU A 142 -10.78 0.27 -0.68
CA LEU A 142 -10.47 -0.56 0.49
C LEU A 142 -11.13 -1.94 0.35
N ARG A 143 -10.31 -2.99 0.37
CA ARG A 143 -10.78 -4.36 0.55
C ARG A 143 -11.22 -4.57 1.98
N ARG A 144 -12.35 -5.26 2.15
CA ARG A 144 -12.86 -5.70 3.44
C ARG A 144 -13.27 -7.16 3.34
N ASP A 145 -12.74 -8.00 4.21
CA ASP A 145 -13.18 -9.39 4.32
C ASP A 145 -14.30 -9.51 5.36
N PRO A 146 -15.20 -10.50 5.25
CA PRO A 146 -16.28 -10.71 6.21
C PRO A 146 -15.75 -10.96 7.62
N TYR A 147 -16.30 -10.30 8.62
CA TYR A 147 -15.94 -10.54 10.01
C TYR A 147 -17.05 -10.09 10.97
N GLN A 148 -17.37 -10.91 11.98
CA GLN A 148 -18.35 -10.62 13.03
C GLN A 148 -19.70 -10.10 12.50
N GLY A 149 -20.22 -10.71 11.43
CA GLY A 149 -21.51 -10.35 10.84
C GLY A 149 -21.47 -9.13 9.89
N VAL A 150 -20.33 -8.47 9.76
CA VAL A 150 -20.12 -7.42 8.76
C VAL A 150 -19.80 -8.06 7.41
N SER A 151 -20.46 -7.59 6.35
CA SER A 151 -20.22 -8.09 4.99
C SER A 151 -18.79 -7.78 4.50
N GLY A 152 -18.29 -8.61 3.60
CA GLY A 152 -16.97 -8.44 2.98
C GLY A 152 -16.97 -7.55 1.73
N THR A 153 -17.93 -6.66 1.58
CA THR A 153 -17.97 -5.74 0.43
C THR A 153 -16.89 -4.68 0.52
N GLY A 154 -16.27 -4.36 -0.62
CA GLY A 154 -15.28 -3.29 -0.74
C GLY A 154 -15.87 -1.91 -0.50
N LEU A 155 -15.03 -0.96 -0.12
CA LEU A 155 -15.42 0.41 0.16
C LEU A 155 -14.66 1.39 -0.73
N LEU A 156 -15.33 2.47 -1.15
CA LEU A 156 -14.72 3.68 -1.69
C LEU A 156 -14.74 4.76 -0.62
N GLY A 157 -13.56 5.19 -0.19
CA GLY A 157 -13.36 6.31 0.72
C GLY A 157 -13.02 7.58 -0.04
N ILE A 158 -13.53 8.72 0.42
CA ILE A 158 -13.23 10.05 -0.10
C ILE A 158 -12.89 10.97 1.06
N SER A 159 -11.83 11.77 0.91
CA SER A 159 -11.37 12.74 1.90
C SER A 159 -10.84 14.00 1.24
N GLN A 160 -11.03 15.14 1.87
CA GLN A 160 -10.37 16.40 1.51
C GLN A 160 -9.12 16.60 2.36
N SER A 161 -8.15 17.38 1.83
CA SER A 161 -6.99 17.81 2.62
C SER A 161 -7.45 18.41 3.96
N PRO A 162 -6.83 18.08 5.10
CA PRO A 162 -5.60 17.33 5.31
C PRO A 162 -5.76 15.79 5.40
N PHE A 163 -6.81 15.19 4.84
CA PHE A 163 -7.07 13.75 4.74
C PHE A 163 -7.29 13.04 6.09
N THR A 164 -7.80 13.76 7.07
CA THR A 164 -8.08 13.22 8.41
C THR A 164 -9.54 12.80 8.62
N GLN A 165 -10.44 13.22 7.72
CA GLN A 165 -11.88 12.92 7.76
C GLN A 165 -12.29 12.20 6.48
N TRP A 166 -12.86 11.01 6.59
CA TRP A 166 -13.20 10.16 5.46
C TRP A 166 -14.68 9.84 5.41
N GLN A 167 -15.25 9.91 4.22
CA GLN A 167 -16.59 9.42 3.90
C GLN A 167 -16.44 8.10 3.15
N TRP A 168 -17.16 7.07 3.58
CA TRP A 168 -17.09 5.74 3.02
C TRP A 168 -18.39 5.35 2.33
N LYS A 169 -18.27 4.80 1.12
CA LYS A 169 -19.37 4.25 0.33
C LYS A 169 -19.13 2.76 0.11
N ASP A 170 -20.09 1.93 0.49
CA ASP A 170 -20.10 0.50 0.19
C ASP A 170 -20.31 0.27 -1.31
N LEU A 171 -19.50 -0.59 -1.92
CA LEU A 171 -19.54 -0.89 -3.35
C LEU A 171 -20.53 -2.03 -3.67
N GLY A 172 -21.04 -2.74 -2.68
CA GLY A 172 -21.97 -3.87 -2.84
C GLY A 172 -21.34 -5.13 -3.43
N VAL A 173 -20.02 -5.13 -3.65
CA VAL A 173 -19.26 -6.27 -4.20
C VAL A 173 -18.01 -6.52 -3.37
N GLN A 174 -17.62 -7.79 -3.22
CA GLN A 174 -16.36 -8.15 -2.59
C GLN A 174 -15.21 -7.98 -3.59
N ILE A 175 -14.15 -7.27 -3.17
CA ILE A 175 -12.99 -6.98 -4.01
C ILE A 175 -11.71 -7.46 -3.33
N GLY A 176 -10.65 -7.72 -4.12
CA GLY A 176 -9.31 -8.00 -3.60
C GLY A 176 -8.23 -7.44 -4.52
N GLY A 177 -7.04 -7.20 -3.95
CA GLY A 177 -5.88 -6.68 -4.64
C GLY A 177 -6.13 -5.32 -5.32
N PRO A 178 -6.80 -4.34 -4.67
CA PRO A 178 -7.23 -3.13 -5.35
C PRO A 178 -6.05 -2.30 -5.84
N HIS A 179 -6.18 -1.75 -7.04
CA HIS A 179 -5.32 -0.71 -7.57
C HIS A 179 -6.12 0.31 -8.35
N MET A 180 -5.84 1.59 -8.14
CA MET A 180 -6.46 2.71 -8.87
C MET A 180 -5.40 3.60 -9.48
N ILE A 181 -5.74 4.17 -10.64
CA ILE A 181 -4.96 5.23 -11.30
C ILE A 181 -5.89 6.26 -11.93
N TRP A 182 -5.44 7.50 -12.03
CA TRP A 182 -6.05 8.48 -12.91
C TRP A 182 -5.52 8.27 -14.32
N ILE A 183 -6.43 8.22 -15.30
CA ILE A 183 -6.05 8.18 -16.71
C ILE A 183 -6.14 9.58 -17.32
N PRO A 184 -5.44 9.85 -18.45
CA PRO A 184 -5.30 11.22 -18.98
C PRO A 184 -6.61 11.96 -19.32
N ASP A 185 -7.70 11.23 -19.53
CA ASP A 185 -9.02 11.81 -19.81
C ASP A 185 -9.79 12.23 -18.54
N GLY A 186 -9.16 12.16 -17.35
CA GLY A 186 -9.74 12.56 -16.07
C GLY A 186 -10.64 11.49 -15.42
N ARG A 187 -10.70 10.27 -15.95
CA ARG A 187 -11.41 9.17 -15.31
C ARG A 187 -10.52 8.41 -14.33
N LEU A 188 -11.12 7.92 -13.26
CA LEU A 188 -10.49 6.99 -12.33
C LEU A 188 -10.69 5.56 -12.82
N LEU A 189 -9.58 4.86 -13.09
CA LEU A 189 -9.58 3.44 -13.45
C LEU A 189 -9.21 2.61 -12.23
N ALA A 190 -9.98 1.57 -11.95
CA ALA A 190 -9.69 0.61 -10.89
C ALA A 190 -9.56 -0.82 -11.45
N ALA A 191 -8.54 -1.54 -10.99
CA ALA A 191 -8.38 -2.96 -11.23
C ALA A 191 -8.51 -3.71 -9.90
N VAL A 192 -9.39 -4.73 -9.86
CA VAL A 192 -9.68 -5.53 -8.66
C VAL A 192 -9.94 -6.98 -9.04
N ARG A 193 -9.70 -7.90 -8.11
CA ARG A 193 -10.32 -9.23 -8.17
C ARG A 193 -11.75 -9.12 -7.65
N LEU A 194 -12.68 -9.78 -8.28
CA LEU A 194 -14.05 -9.97 -7.80
C LEU A 194 -14.20 -11.38 -7.22
N TYR A 195 -15.01 -11.51 -6.17
CA TYR A 195 -15.32 -12.77 -5.50
C TYR A 195 -16.81 -13.09 -5.60
#